data_30f80747b2fd542520e80b51a22a6b50
#
_entry.id   30f80747b2fd542520e80b51a22a6b50
#
_cell.length_a   1.000
_cell.length_b   1.000
_cell.length_c   1.000
_cell.angle_alpha   90.00
_cell.angle_beta   90.00
_cell.angle_gamma   90.00
#
_symmetry.space_group_name_H-M   'P 1'
#
loop_
_entity.id
_entity.type
_entity.pdbx_description
1 polymer ?
#
loop_
_entity_poly.entity_id
_entity_poly.type
_entity_poly.pdbx_seq_one_letter_code
_entity_poly.pdbx_strand_id
1 'polypeptide(L)'
;MRAFLFACAAALALSACSQPPAPPTTGPEAASTPEPTRVQLTVTQGWTRATPAGAQAAGGYLVIENPTLEADRLTAVSSPRAAALEIHEMADVGGVMTMRPIQGLDIPATGQVSLQPGGLHLMFSGVTEPFTAGEAIPVALTFQNAGVVETVLEVRPIEGGTPADAAAAAQPEGEAAVAGAPGQ
;
A
#
# COMPACT_ATOMS: atom_id res chain seq x y z
N MET A 1 5.90 66.62 -38.10
CA MET A 1 4.80 67.36 -38.80
C MET A 1 3.48 66.74 -38.36
N ARG A 2 2.59 67.63 -37.83
CA ARG A 2 1.14 67.48 -37.59
C ARG A 2 0.75 66.47 -36.50
N ALA A 3 0.57 66.76 -35.22
CA ALA A 3 -0.41 67.64 -34.54
C ALA A 3 -1.85 67.38 -35.00
N PHE A 4 -2.63 66.66 -34.14
CA PHE A 4 -4.04 66.99 -33.92
C PHE A 4 -4.40 66.64 -32.49
N LEU A 5 -4.62 67.70 -31.74
CA LEU A 5 -5.37 67.75 -30.48
C LEU A 5 -6.86 67.52 -30.78
N PHE A 6 -7.54 66.74 -29.98
CA PHE A 6 -8.94 66.99 -29.65
C PHE A 6 -9.19 66.64 -28.20
N ALA A 7 -9.39 67.67 -27.48
CA ALA A 7 -9.96 67.65 -26.14
C ALA A 7 -11.49 67.54 -26.25
N CYS A 8 -12.11 66.69 -25.46
CA CYS A 8 -13.52 66.88 -25.09
C CYS A 8 -13.70 66.36 -23.66
N ALA A 9 -13.97 67.32 -22.81
CA ALA A 9 -14.44 67.15 -21.44
C ALA A 9 -15.96 66.90 -21.46
N ALA A 10 -16.46 66.06 -20.55
CA ALA A 10 -17.72 66.29 -19.80
C ALA A 10 -18.13 64.98 -19.09
N ALA A 11 -18.20 65.14 -17.83
CA ALA A 11 -19.33 65.17 -16.89
C ALA A 11 -19.61 63.81 -16.20
N LEU A 12 -19.34 63.89 -14.94
CA LEU A 12 -19.93 63.21 -13.75
C LEU A 12 -21.26 62.53 -13.95
N ALA A 13 -21.36 61.29 -13.49
CA ALA A 13 -22.51 60.80 -12.74
C ALA A 13 -22.05 59.72 -11.74
N LEU A 14 -21.93 60.09 -10.47
CA LEU A 14 -21.94 59.17 -9.35
C LEU A 14 -23.34 58.57 -9.27
N SER A 15 -23.50 57.31 -9.60
CA SER A 15 -24.63 56.49 -9.17
C SER A 15 -24.12 55.47 -8.18
N ALA A 16 -24.21 55.80 -6.90
CA ALA A 16 -24.07 54.86 -5.81
C ALA A 16 -25.31 53.93 -5.80
N CYS A 17 -25.18 52.77 -6.45
CA CYS A 17 -26.11 51.67 -6.20
C CYS A 17 -25.63 50.92 -4.97
N SER A 18 -26.25 51.22 -3.82
CA SER A 18 -26.19 50.37 -2.64
C SER A 18 -26.86 49.05 -2.97
N GLN A 19 -26.07 48.02 -3.20
CA GLN A 19 -26.57 46.65 -3.22
C GLN A 19 -26.89 46.22 -1.79
N PRO A 20 -28.09 45.73 -1.51
CA PRO A 20 -28.37 45.08 -0.23
C PRO A 20 -27.48 43.83 -0.08
N PRO A 21 -27.05 43.50 1.15
CA PRO A 21 -26.28 42.28 1.39
C PRO A 21 -27.12 41.06 0.96
N ALA A 22 -26.58 40.25 0.05
CA ALA A 22 -27.17 38.98 -0.32
C ALA A 22 -27.28 38.12 0.92
N PRO A 23 -28.40 37.40 1.12
CA PRO A 23 -28.50 36.40 2.19
C PRO A 23 -27.44 35.31 1.97
N PRO A 24 -26.89 34.71 3.04
CA PRO A 24 -25.97 33.63 2.91
C PRO A 24 -26.67 32.50 2.17
N THR A 25 -26.21 32.20 0.95
CA THR A 25 -26.63 31.05 0.21
C THR A 25 -26.03 29.86 0.95
N THR A 26 -26.84 29.27 1.83
CA THR A 26 -26.58 27.91 2.34
C THR A 26 -26.70 27.01 1.11
N GLY A 27 -25.57 26.78 0.44
CA GLY A 27 -25.47 25.74 -0.57
C GLY A 27 -25.94 24.43 0.07
N PRO A 28 -26.62 23.57 -0.67
CA PRO A 28 -26.94 22.26 -0.14
C PRO A 28 -25.60 21.61 0.22
N GLU A 29 -25.41 21.43 1.51
CA GLU A 29 -24.43 20.51 2.07
C GLU A 29 -24.60 19.21 1.28
N ALA A 30 -23.61 18.91 0.44
CA ALA A 30 -23.59 17.66 -0.27
C ALA A 30 -23.65 16.57 0.80
N ALA A 31 -24.86 16.07 1.01
CA ALA A 31 -25.07 14.89 1.81
C ALA A 31 -24.12 13.84 1.23
N SER A 32 -23.03 13.58 1.92
CA SER A 32 -22.17 12.43 1.67
C SER A 32 -23.08 11.21 1.81
N THR A 33 -23.63 10.78 0.69
CA THR A 33 -24.30 9.48 0.63
C THR A 33 -23.28 8.49 1.15
N PRO A 34 -23.55 7.74 2.24
CA PRO A 34 -22.64 6.72 2.67
C PRO A 34 -22.48 5.77 1.48
N GLU A 35 -21.29 5.75 0.88
CA GLU A 35 -20.96 4.72 -0.08
C GLU A 35 -21.25 3.38 0.60
N PRO A 36 -21.96 2.46 -0.07
CA PRO A 36 -22.19 1.14 0.48
C PRO A 36 -20.82 0.60 0.85
N THR A 37 -20.67 0.21 2.11
CA THR A 37 -19.45 -0.41 2.63
C THR A 37 -19.20 -1.64 1.78
N ARG A 38 -18.47 -1.46 0.68
CA ARG A 38 -17.94 -2.59 -0.07
C ARG A 38 -17.02 -3.28 0.90
N VAL A 39 -17.31 -4.53 1.20
CA VAL A 39 -16.36 -5.38 1.90
C VAL A 39 -15.14 -5.42 1.01
N GLN A 40 -14.12 -4.69 1.42
CA GLN A 40 -12.90 -4.51 0.63
C GLN A 40 -11.87 -5.54 1.06
N LEU A 41 -10.97 -5.84 0.13
CA LEU A 41 -9.77 -6.60 0.44
C LEU A 41 -9.01 -5.93 1.60
N THR A 42 -8.55 -6.72 2.53
CA THR A 42 -7.75 -6.25 3.67
C THR A 42 -6.31 -6.64 3.48
N VAL A 43 -5.41 -5.68 3.67
CA VAL A 43 -3.96 -5.93 3.61
C VAL A 43 -3.42 -5.80 5.02
N THR A 44 -2.78 -6.87 5.50
CA THR A 44 -2.26 -6.97 6.86
C THR A 44 -0.80 -7.41 6.87
N GLN A 45 -0.15 -7.29 8.04
CA GLN A 45 1.21 -7.77 8.28
C GLN A 45 2.25 -7.26 7.26
N GLY A 46 2.08 -6.03 6.79
CA GLY A 46 3.01 -5.43 5.84
C GLY A 46 4.38 -5.15 6.49
N TRP A 47 5.45 -5.73 5.94
CA TRP A 47 6.81 -5.49 6.42
C TRP A 47 7.86 -5.63 5.33
N THR A 48 8.99 -5.02 5.56
CA THR A 48 10.21 -5.13 4.74
C THR A 48 11.42 -5.13 5.69
N ARG A 49 12.60 -5.44 5.17
CA ARG A 49 13.84 -5.36 5.95
C ARG A 49 14.53 -4.03 5.73
N ALA A 50 15.21 -3.54 6.77
CA ALA A 50 16.13 -2.43 6.63
C ALA A 50 17.18 -2.75 5.55
N THR A 51 17.61 -1.74 4.81
CA THR A 51 18.60 -1.91 3.76
C THR A 51 19.86 -1.10 4.06
N PRO A 52 21.05 -1.59 3.67
CA PRO A 52 22.27 -0.81 3.78
C PRO A 52 22.25 0.39 2.83
N ALA A 53 23.11 1.37 3.10
CA ALA A 53 23.31 2.50 2.20
C ALA A 53 23.73 2.02 0.81
N GLY A 54 23.08 2.55 -0.23
CA GLY A 54 23.36 2.18 -1.62
C GLY A 54 22.66 0.91 -2.10
N ALA A 55 21.81 0.29 -1.29
CA ALA A 55 20.99 -0.84 -1.72
C ALA A 55 20.07 -0.42 -2.87
N GLN A 56 20.10 -1.17 -3.96
CA GLN A 56 19.28 -0.91 -5.15
C GLN A 56 17.99 -1.74 -5.15
N ALA A 57 17.85 -2.70 -4.24
CA ALA A 57 16.72 -3.61 -4.19
C ALA A 57 16.34 -3.94 -2.75
N ALA A 58 15.03 -4.18 -2.54
CA ALA A 58 14.50 -4.65 -1.26
C ALA A 58 13.30 -5.57 -1.49
N GLY A 59 13.09 -6.52 -0.57
CA GLY A 59 11.92 -7.39 -0.56
C GLY A 59 10.85 -6.89 0.38
N GLY A 60 9.59 -6.88 -0.07
CA GLY A 60 8.42 -6.55 0.76
C GLY A 60 7.49 -7.74 0.92
N TYR A 61 6.84 -7.84 2.06
CA TYR A 61 6.00 -8.96 2.45
C TYR A 61 4.72 -8.45 3.09
N LEU A 62 3.61 -9.13 2.84
CA LEU A 62 2.29 -8.77 3.39
C LEU A 62 1.31 -9.93 3.20
N VAL A 63 0.15 -9.82 3.81
CA VAL A 63 -0.95 -10.75 3.62
C VAL A 63 -2.14 -9.99 3.03
N ILE A 64 -2.72 -10.53 1.97
CA ILE A 64 -3.94 -10.01 1.35
C ILE A 64 -5.07 -10.96 1.70
N GLU A 65 -6.09 -10.45 2.37
CA GLU A 65 -7.29 -11.19 2.75
C GLU A 65 -8.47 -10.72 1.90
N ASN A 66 -9.18 -11.64 1.32
CA ASN A 66 -10.39 -11.38 0.56
C ASN A 66 -11.61 -11.97 1.31
N PRO A 67 -12.31 -11.19 2.12
CA PRO A 67 -13.50 -11.66 2.82
C PRO A 67 -14.75 -11.71 1.94
N THR A 68 -14.65 -11.31 0.67
CA THR A 68 -15.77 -11.28 -0.27
C THR A 68 -16.05 -12.66 -0.90
N LEU A 69 -17.23 -12.83 -1.45
CA LEU A 69 -17.62 -14.04 -2.18
C LEU A 69 -17.14 -14.05 -3.65
N GLU A 70 -16.46 -12.99 -4.07
CA GLU A 70 -15.92 -12.85 -5.43
C GLU A 70 -14.38 -12.88 -5.39
N ALA A 71 -13.78 -13.61 -6.31
CA ALA A 71 -12.34 -13.58 -6.49
C ALA A 71 -11.91 -12.22 -7.05
N ASP A 72 -10.71 -11.78 -6.70
CA ASP A 72 -10.09 -10.59 -7.26
C ASP A 72 -8.68 -10.89 -7.77
N ARG A 73 -8.06 -9.92 -8.40
CA ARG A 73 -6.69 -10.05 -8.92
C ARG A 73 -5.90 -8.77 -8.65
N LEU A 74 -4.76 -8.92 -8.01
CA LEU A 74 -3.76 -7.86 -7.91
C LEU A 74 -3.08 -7.71 -9.28
N THR A 75 -3.26 -6.56 -9.91
CA THR A 75 -2.80 -6.29 -11.28
C THR A 75 -1.58 -5.41 -11.35
N ALA A 76 -1.39 -4.52 -10.36
CA ALA A 76 -0.24 -3.65 -10.29
C ALA A 76 0.12 -3.31 -8.84
N VAL A 77 1.38 -2.96 -8.64
CA VAL A 77 1.91 -2.49 -7.36
C VAL A 77 2.82 -1.28 -7.61
N SER A 78 2.84 -0.33 -6.69
CA SER A 78 3.71 0.84 -6.79
C SER A 78 4.10 1.38 -5.42
N SER A 79 5.24 2.10 -5.38
CA SER A 79 5.70 2.79 -4.19
C SER A 79 6.54 4.00 -4.62
N PRO A 80 6.43 5.16 -3.96
CA PRO A 80 7.27 6.32 -4.24
C PRO A 80 8.74 6.12 -3.79
N ARG A 81 9.02 5.04 -3.06
CA ARG A 81 10.34 4.74 -2.48
C ARG A 81 11.25 3.91 -3.40
N ALA A 82 10.79 3.55 -4.61
CA ALA A 82 11.55 2.81 -5.61
C ALA A 82 11.17 3.23 -7.02
N ALA A 83 12.09 3.06 -7.96
CA ALA A 83 11.82 3.33 -9.37
C ALA A 83 10.81 2.35 -9.98
N ALA A 84 10.82 1.10 -9.50
CA ALA A 84 9.84 0.08 -9.86
C ALA A 84 9.52 -0.80 -8.66
N LEU A 85 8.26 -1.27 -8.59
CA LEU A 85 7.80 -2.28 -7.66
C LEU A 85 7.10 -3.37 -8.47
N GLU A 86 7.46 -4.62 -8.24
CA GLU A 86 6.95 -5.78 -8.98
C GLU A 86 6.59 -6.92 -8.03
N ILE A 87 5.71 -7.80 -8.48
CA ILE A 87 5.40 -9.03 -7.76
C ILE A 87 6.32 -10.12 -8.32
N HIS A 88 7.09 -10.75 -7.45
CA HIS A 88 8.00 -11.83 -7.81
C HIS A 88 7.60 -13.13 -7.12
N GLU A 89 7.92 -14.23 -7.77
CA GLU A 89 7.77 -15.58 -7.26
C GLU A 89 9.11 -16.29 -7.20
N MET A 90 9.40 -16.93 -6.07
CA MET A 90 10.51 -17.87 -5.95
C MET A 90 10.01 -19.27 -6.30
N ALA A 91 10.63 -19.91 -7.25
CA ALA A 91 10.32 -21.28 -7.66
C ALA A 91 11.59 -22.14 -7.68
N ASP A 92 11.48 -23.39 -7.21
CA ASP A 92 12.51 -24.38 -7.40
C ASP A 92 12.37 -25.00 -8.80
N VAL A 93 13.40 -24.86 -9.61
CA VAL A 93 13.46 -25.47 -10.94
C VAL A 93 14.67 -26.40 -10.98
N GLY A 94 14.42 -27.69 -10.72
CA GLY A 94 15.46 -28.71 -10.76
C GLY A 94 16.53 -28.59 -9.67
N GLY A 95 16.16 -28.15 -8.46
CA GLY A 95 17.05 -27.89 -7.33
C GLY A 95 17.72 -26.52 -7.33
N VAL A 96 17.33 -25.64 -8.26
CA VAL A 96 17.82 -24.26 -8.34
C VAL A 96 16.67 -23.30 -8.03
N MET A 97 16.83 -22.50 -6.98
CA MET A 97 15.89 -21.44 -6.65
C MET A 97 15.98 -20.33 -7.70
N THR A 98 14.89 -20.10 -8.42
CA THR A 98 14.79 -19.10 -9.46
C THR A 98 13.75 -18.07 -9.07
N MET A 99 14.08 -16.79 -9.22
CA MET A 99 13.15 -15.67 -9.01
C MET A 99 12.66 -15.15 -10.35
N ARG A 100 11.35 -14.97 -10.49
CA ARG A 100 10.74 -14.44 -11.72
C ARG A 100 9.63 -13.43 -11.39
N PRO A 101 9.48 -12.36 -12.18
CA PRO A 101 8.33 -11.48 -12.07
C PRO A 101 7.06 -12.18 -12.56
N ILE A 102 5.93 -11.88 -11.91
CA ILE A 102 4.61 -12.31 -12.34
C ILE A 102 3.72 -11.11 -12.62
N GLN A 103 2.85 -11.22 -13.64
CA GLN A 103 2.00 -10.12 -14.11
C GLN A 103 0.65 -10.06 -13.38
N GLY A 104 0.62 -10.34 -12.14
CA GLY A 104 -0.57 -10.30 -11.31
C GLY A 104 -0.71 -11.53 -10.44
N LEU A 105 -1.52 -11.39 -9.40
CA LEU A 105 -1.71 -12.41 -8.38
C LEU A 105 -3.19 -12.59 -8.13
N ASP A 106 -3.70 -13.81 -8.32
CA ASP A 106 -5.11 -14.13 -8.09
C ASP A 106 -5.37 -14.27 -6.59
N ILE A 107 -6.42 -13.60 -6.12
CA ILE A 107 -6.86 -13.62 -4.73
C ILE A 107 -8.20 -14.36 -4.68
N PRO A 108 -8.27 -15.57 -4.15
CA PRO A 108 -9.50 -16.34 -4.13
C PRO A 108 -10.59 -15.68 -3.29
N ALA A 109 -11.85 -15.95 -3.65
CA ALA A 109 -12.99 -15.57 -2.83
C ALA A 109 -12.88 -16.21 -1.44
N THR A 110 -13.24 -15.47 -0.38
CA THR A 110 -13.17 -15.92 1.02
C THR A 110 -11.83 -16.54 1.42
N GLY A 111 -10.75 -16.08 0.78
CA GLY A 111 -9.40 -16.61 0.96
C GLY A 111 -8.37 -15.55 1.27
N GLN A 112 -7.13 -16.00 1.40
CA GLN A 112 -5.98 -15.13 1.60
C GLN A 112 -4.81 -15.57 0.74
N VAL A 113 -3.92 -14.62 0.44
CA VAL A 113 -2.64 -14.86 -0.21
C VAL A 113 -1.56 -14.20 0.62
N SER A 114 -0.52 -14.97 0.96
CA SER A 114 0.61 -14.48 1.75
C SER A 114 1.83 -14.29 0.86
N LEU A 115 2.39 -13.08 0.89
CA LEU A 115 3.68 -12.78 0.31
C LEU A 115 4.72 -12.90 1.44
N GLN A 116 5.66 -13.85 1.29
CA GLN A 116 6.60 -14.22 2.35
C GLN A 116 7.99 -14.57 1.78
N PRO A 117 9.04 -14.50 2.60
CA PRO A 117 10.38 -14.90 2.19
C PRO A 117 10.40 -16.34 1.61
N GLY A 118 11.09 -16.53 0.49
CA GLY A 118 11.19 -17.83 -0.17
C GLY A 118 9.99 -18.21 -1.05
N GLY A 119 8.96 -17.37 -1.12
CA GLY A 119 7.77 -17.55 -1.96
C GLY A 119 7.46 -16.30 -2.79
N LEU A 120 6.18 -15.97 -2.84
CA LEU A 120 5.70 -14.71 -3.42
C LEU A 120 6.21 -13.52 -2.58
N HIS A 121 6.64 -12.45 -3.22
CA HIS A 121 7.08 -11.22 -2.54
C HIS A 121 6.99 -10.00 -3.45
N LEU A 122 7.00 -8.82 -2.85
CA LEU A 122 7.15 -7.55 -3.55
C LEU A 122 8.64 -7.29 -3.73
N MET A 123 9.06 -6.94 -4.94
CA MET A 123 10.44 -6.59 -5.27
C MET A 123 10.52 -5.10 -5.58
N PHE A 124 11.16 -4.34 -4.69
CA PHE A 124 11.53 -2.96 -4.91
C PHE A 124 12.83 -2.94 -5.72
N SER A 125 12.82 -2.22 -6.84
CA SER A 125 13.98 -2.03 -7.71
C SER A 125 14.26 -0.54 -7.87
N GLY A 126 15.55 -0.15 -7.81
CA GLY A 126 15.94 1.24 -7.83
C GLY A 126 15.45 1.98 -6.58
N VAL A 127 15.73 1.43 -5.40
CA VAL A 127 15.42 2.06 -4.13
C VAL A 127 16.08 3.43 -4.04
N THR A 128 15.31 4.49 -3.79
CA THR A 128 15.79 5.87 -3.83
C THR A 128 16.58 6.24 -2.57
N GLU A 129 16.16 5.72 -1.43
CA GLU A 129 16.78 5.96 -0.12
C GLU A 129 16.75 4.67 0.70
N PRO A 130 17.79 4.37 1.49
CA PRO A 130 17.82 3.18 2.33
C PRO A 130 16.59 3.09 3.24
N PHE A 131 16.07 1.90 3.43
CA PHE A 131 14.98 1.64 4.38
C PHE A 131 15.55 1.54 5.80
N THR A 132 15.09 2.41 6.69
CA THR A 132 15.56 2.49 8.07
C THR A 132 14.60 1.75 9.01
N ALA A 133 15.11 0.95 9.93
CA ALA A 133 14.26 0.22 10.88
C ALA A 133 13.34 1.17 11.66
N GLY A 134 12.05 0.79 11.75
CA GLY A 134 10.98 1.58 12.35
C GLY A 134 10.31 2.56 11.37
N GLU A 135 10.79 2.66 10.15
CA GLU A 135 10.14 3.46 9.09
C GLU A 135 8.92 2.71 8.52
N ALA A 136 7.97 3.47 7.99
CA ALA A 136 6.80 2.95 7.27
C ALA A 136 6.92 3.30 5.78
N ILE A 137 7.00 2.27 4.93
CA ILE A 137 7.14 2.43 3.48
C ILE A 137 5.76 2.37 2.83
N PRO A 138 5.26 3.45 2.21
CA PRO A 138 3.96 3.44 1.55
C PRO A 138 3.99 2.59 0.27
N VAL A 139 2.94 1.80 0.09
CA VAL A 139 2.71 0.93 -1.07
C VAL A 139 1.26 1.04 -1.51
N ALA A 140 1.04 1.20 -2.80
CA ALA A 140 -0.28 1.12 -3.42
C ALA A 140 -0.41 -0.19 -4.19
N LEU A 141 -1.46 -0.93 -3.88
CA LEU A 141 -1.83 -2.20 -4.51
C LEU A 141 -3.07 -1.96 -5.37
N THR A 142 -2.99 -2.23 -6.67
CA THR A 142 -4.11 -2.06 -7.60
C THR A 142 -4.74 -3.40 -7.88
N PHE A 143 -6.01 -3.54 -7.50
CA PHE A 143 -6.81 -4.72 -7.75
C PHE A 143 -7.78 -4.51 -8.91
N GLN A 144 -8.17 -5.58 -9.55
CA GLN A 144 -9.06 -5.53 -10.71
C GLN A 144 -10.47 -5.06 -10.34
N ASN A 145 -11.01 -5.54 -9.23
CA ASN A 145 -12.37 -5.24 -8.77
C ASN A 145 -12.39 -4.27 -7.58
N ALA A 146 -11.53 -4.47 -6.58
CA ALA A 146 -11.49 -3.63 -5.39
C ALA A 146 -10.85 -2.24 -5.63
N GLY A 147 -10.15 -2.05 -6.76
CA GLY A 147 -9.46 -0.80 -7.08
C GLY A 147 -8.13 -0.65 -6.34
N VAL A 148 -7.77 0.56 -5.95
CA VAL A 148 -6.49 0.84 -5.28
C VAL A 148 -6.65 0.75 -3.78
N VAL A 149 -5.80 -0.06 -3.15
CA VAL A 149 -5.67 -0.18 -1.71
C VAL A 149 -4.29 0.30 -1.30
N GLU A 150 -4.24 1.36 -0.50
CA GLU A 150 -2.98 1.87 0.05
C GLU A 150 -2.67 1.18 1.37
N THR A 151 -1.42 0.83 1.56
CA THR A 151 -0.91 0.20 2.77
C THR A 151 0.50 0.68 3.08
N VAL A 152 1.01 0.32 4.23
CA VAL A 152 2.39 0.60 4.62
C VAL A 152 3.10 -0.69 5.00
N LEU A 153 4.37 -0.79 4.66
CA LEU A 153 5.25 -1.85 5.11
C LEU A 153 6.14 -1.31 6.24
N GLU A 154 6.08 -1.95 7.40
CA GLU A 154 6.98 -1.64 8.51
C GLU A 154 8.39 -2.12 8.21
N VAL A 155 9.38 -1.25 8.36
CA VAL A 155 10.78 -1.62 8.18
C VAL A 155 11.31 -2.27 9.45
N ARG A 156 11.67 -3.55 9.35
CA ARG A 156 12.24 -4.32 10.45
C ARG A 156 13.77 -4.38 10.38
N PRO A 157 14.46 -4.52 11.50
CA PRO A 157 15.89 -4.74 11.51
C PRO A 157 16.29 -5.98 10.68
N ILE A 158 17.53 -5.99 10.17
CA ILE A 158 18.03 -7.10 9.33
C ILE A 158 18.04 -8.44 10.08
N GLU A 159 18.21 -8.41 11.40
CA GLU A 159 18.27 -9.60 12.29
C GLU A 159 16.89 -10.03 12.81
N GLY A 160 15.81 -9.29 12.53
CA GLY A 160 14.47 -9.62 12.99
C GLY A 160 13.82 -10.66 12.07
N GLY A 161 13.66 -11.88 12.55
CA GLY A 161 12.73 -12.85 11.96
C GLY A 161 11.31 -12.27 11.90
N THR A 162 10.42 -12.87 11.10
CA THR A 162 9.00 -12.47 11.06
C THR A 162 8.36 -12.67 12.43
N PRO A 163 7.31 -11.91 12.81
CA PRO A 163 6.51 -12.26 13.99
C PRO A 163 5.95 -13.69 13.92
N ALA A 164 5.75 -14.23 12.71
CA ALA A 164 5.39 -15.62 12.51
C ALA A 164 6.50 -16.58 12.96
N ASP A 165 7.77 -16.25 12.70
CA ASP A 165 8.91 -17.05 13.18
C ASP A 165 9.05 -16.95 14.70
N ALA A 166 8.76 -15.77 15.28
CA ALA A 166 8.72 -15.59 16.72
C ALA A 166 7.56 -16.35 17.38
N ALA A 167 6.41 -16.43 16.72
CA ALA A 167 5.26 -17.20 17.18
C ALA A 167 5.49 -18.73 17.05
N ALA A 168 6.19 -19.15 16.00
CA ALA A 168 6.59 -20.56 15.83
C ALA A 168 7.67 -20.98 16.83
N ALA A 169 8.58 -20.08 17.18
CA ALA A 169 9.61 -20.32 18.20
C ALA A 169 9.06 -20.28 19.63
N ALA A 170 7.89 -19.68 19.86
CA ALA A 170 7.23 -19.59 21.16
C ALA A 170 6.29 -20.78 21.48
N GLN A 171 6.21 -21.78 20.61
CA GLN A 171 5.53 -23.02 20.96
C GLN A 171 6.46 -23.80 21.90
N PRO A 172 6.08 -24.04 23.15
CA PRO A 172 6.86 -24.89 24.02
C PRO A 172 6.85 -26.29 23.37
N GLU A 173 8.06 -26.80 23.09
CA GLU A 173 8.23 -28.20 22.72
C GLU A 173 7.53 -29.01 23.81
N GLY A 174 6.46 -29.68 23.39
CA GLY A 174 5.63 -30.48 24.29
C GLY A 174 6.53 -31.43 25.06
N GLU A 175 6.51 -31.23 26.36
CA GLU A 175 7.08 -32.12 27.37
C GLU A 175 6.71 -33.56 27.01
N ALA A 176 7.68 -34.27 26.45
CA ALA A 176 7.56 -35.70 26.24
C ALA A 176 7.43 -36.33 27.61
N ALA A 177 6.22 -36.67 27.98
CA ALA A 177 5.92 -37.44 29.18
C ALA A 177 6.70 -38.76 29.11
N VAL A 178 7.79 -38.84 29.86
CA VAL A 178 8.46 -40.06 30.15
C VAL A 178 7.53 -40.91 31.03
N ALA A 179 6.75 -41.78 30.38
CA ALA A 179 6.06 -42.84 31.08
C ALA A 179 7.12 -43.84 31.59
N GLY A 180 7.41 -43.72 32.89
CA GLY A 180 8.21 -44.69 33.60
C GLY A 180 7.59 -46.10 33.49
N ALA A 181 8.39 -47.07 33.04
CA ALA A 181 8.08 -48.48 33.17
C ALA A 181 8.41 -48.91 34.61
N PRO A 182 7.50 -49.59 35.33
CA PRO A 182 7.84 -50.24 36.58
C PRO A 182 8.55 -51.55 36.29
N GLY A 183 9.67 -51.78 36.98
CA GLY A 183 10.38 -53.03 36.97
C GLY A 183 9.60 -54.17 37.66
N GLN A 184 9.86 -55.36 37.20
CA GLN A 184 10.01 -56.61 37.99
C GLN A 184 10.84 -57.56 37.16
#